data_66b75d2e92ef5e13532ab350a2b8dc19
#
_entry.id   66b75d2e92ef5e13532ab350a2b8dc19
#
_cell.length_a   1.000
_cell.length_b   1.000
_cell.length_c   1.000
_cell.angle_alpha   90.00
_cell.angle_beta   90.00
_cell.angle_gamma   90.00
#
_symmetry.space_group_name_H-M   'P 1'
#
loop_
_entity.id
_entity.type
_entity.pdbx_description
1 polymer ?
#
loop_
_entity_poly.entity_id
_entity_poly.type
_entity_poly.pdbx_seq_one_letter_code
_entity_poly.pdbx_strand_id
1 'polypeptide(L)'
;MPFTMTDENVPEGLTTDDFILRPITAADAEPDYAAVMESREYLRGWEQTGWPADDFTVEANREDLEMLERRHAERRAFTYTVMDPAETECLGCVYFMPTDARSFAGARITPVGDRRWEDYEAAVYFWVRRSRLETATDRALLDVLRTWPAKDWSLRGHLIVTSELFTQQVGMIERAGLQLRFTVEEPDKPGRYLAYE
;
A
#
# COMPACT_ATOMS: atom_id res chain seq x y z
N MET A 1 -13.75 7.11 11.82
CA MET A 1 -14.95 6.97 10.97
C MET A 1 -14.64 5.97 9.88
N PRO A 2 -15.61 5.27 9.29
CA PRO A 2 -15.33 4.41 8.15
C PRO A 2 -14.81 5.25 6.98
N PHE A 3 -13.87 4.70 6.25
CA PHE A 3 -13.16 5.31 5.12
C PHE A 3 -14.07 5.77 3.99
N THR A 4 -15.17 5.07 3.76
CA THR A 4 -16.23 5.50 2.86
C THR A 4 -17.50 5.52 3.66
N MET A 5 -17.95 6.70 4.04
CA MET A 5 -19.15 6.93 4.83
C MET A 5 -20.45 6.67 4.07
N THR A 6 -20.36 6.35 2.81
CA THR A 6 -21.50 6.27 1.90
C THR A 6 -21.62 4.90 1.26
N ASP A 7 -22.77 4.65 0.66
CA ASP A 7 -23.09 3.49 -0.19
C ASP A 7 -22.24 3.40 -1.47
N GLU A 8 -21.09 4.10 -1.52
CA GLU A 8 -20.17 4.05 -2.64
C GLU A 8 -19.59 2.64 -2.77
N ASN A 9 -19.60 2.13 -3.97
CA ASN A 9 -19.05 0.82 -4.29
C ASN A 9 -17.53 0.87 -4.12
N VAL A 10 -17.02 0.12 -3.15
CA VAL A 10 -15.60 -0.21 -3.08
C VAL A 10 -15.31 -1.15 -4.26
N PRO A 11 -14.32 -0.86 -5.11
CA PRO A 11 -14.01 -1.75 -6.23
C PRO A 11 -13.66 -3.16 -5.76
N GLU A 12 -14.26 -4.16 -6.38
CA GLU A 12 -13.93 -5.57 -6.13
C GLU A 12 -12.53 -5.94 -6.61
N GLY A 13 -11.91 -5.07 -7.42
CA GLY A 13 -10.56 -5.25 -7.92
C GLY A 13 -10.38 -4.73 -9.34
N LEU A 14 -9.28 -5.11 -9.94
CA LEU A 14 -8.89 -4.77 -11.30
C LEU A 14 -8.10 -5.91 -11.92
N THR A 15 -8.34 -6.22 -13.17
CA THR A 15 -7.55 -7.18 -13.96
C THR A 15 -6.83 -6.44 -15.09
N THR A 16 -5.54 -6.72 -15.23
CA THR A 16 -4.69 -6.28 -16.33
C THR A 16 -4.07 -7.50 -17.03
N ASP A 17 -3.30 -7.28 -18.07
CA ASP A 17 -2.53 -8.36 -18.73
C ASP A 17 -1.38 -8.86 -17.84
N ASP A 18 -0.89 -8.02 -16.91
CA ASP A 18 0.31 -8.29 -16.11
C ASP A 18 -0.01 -8.78 -14.70
N PHE A 19 -1.17 -8.39 -14.13
CA PHE A 19 -1.57 -8.74 -12.76
C PHE A 19 -3.06 -8.56 -12.50
N ILE A 20 -3.52 -9.17 -11.42
CA ILE A 20 -4.86 -9.01 -10.86
C ILE A 20 -4.73 -8.35 -9.48
N LEU A 21 -5.50 -7.29 -9.24
CA LEU A 21 -5.77 -6.75 -7.92
C LEU A 21 -7.12 -7.28 -7.43
N ARG A 22 -7.16 -7.89 -6.27
CA ARG A 22 -8.41 -8.28 -5.59
C ARG A 22 -8.27 -8.13 -4.08
N PRO A 23 -9.38 -8.00 -3.34
CA PRO A 23 -9.31 -7.98 -1.88
C PRO A 23 -8.48 -9.15 -1.34
N ILE A 24 -7.60 -8.85 -0.40
CA ILE A 24 -6.78 -9.87 0.25
C ILE A 24 -7.65 -10.71 1.18
N THR A 25 -7.36 -12.00 1.25
CA THR A 25 -8.03 -12.95 2.14
C THR A 25 -7.03 -13.80 2.91
N ALA A 26 -7.46 -14.42 4.01
CA ALA A 26 -6.61 -15.36 4.75
C ALA A 26 -6.20 -16.59 3.93
N ALA A 27 -6.92 -16.92 2.86
CA ALA A 27 -6.55 -17.99 1.93
C ALA A 27 -5.26 -17.71 1.14
N ASP A 28 -4.87 -16.43 1.04
CA ASP A 28 -3.66 -16.00 0.34
C ASP A 28 -2.38 -16.16 1.19
N ALA A 29 -2.47 -16.68 2.42
CA ALA A 29 -1.38 -16.71 3.38
C ALA A 29 -0.10 -17.39 2.86
N GLU A 30 -0.20 -18.49 2.11
CA GLU A 30 0.98 -19.18 1.58
C GLU A 30 1.68 -18.41 0.45
N PRO A 31 1.00 -17.97 -0.61
CA PRO A 31 1.64 -17.21 -1.68
C PRO A 31 2.10 -15.83 -1.19
N ASP A 32 1.37 -15.19 -0.28
CA ASP A 32 1.77 -13.91 0.30
C ASP A 32 3.00 -14.06 1.20
N TYR A 33 3.04 -15.06 2.07
CA TYR A 33 4.22 -15.39 2.89
C TYR A 33 5.47 -15.60 2.03
N ALA A 34 5.35 -16.33 0.92
CA ALA A 34 6.46 -16.55 0.02
C ALA A 34 7.00 -15.22 -0.56
N ALA A 35 6.11 -14.29 -0.93
CA ALA A 35 6.48 -12.98 -1.44
C ALA A 35 7.08 -12.08 -0.34
N VAL A 36 6.51 -12.09 0.86
CA VAL A 36 7.01 -11.37 2.04
C VAL A 36 8.41 -11.83 2.41
N MET A 37 8.65 -13.14 2.54
CA MET A 37 9.95 -13.66 2.96
C MET A 37 11.04 -13.49 1.90
N GLU A 38 10.71 -13.56 0.62
CA GLU A 38 11.64 -13.19 -0.46
C GLU A 38 12.06 -11.72 -0.36
N SER A 39 11.16 -10.88 0.12
CA SER A 39 11.27 -9.42 0.12
C SER A 39 11.68 -8.83 1.47
N ARG A 40 11.86 -9.65 2.50
CA ARG A 40 11.97 -9.25 3.92
C ARG A 40 12.97 -8.13 4.19
N GLU A 41 14.12 -8.14 3.53
CA GLU A 41 15.18 -7.17 3.80
C GLU A 41 14.77 -5.74 3.43
N TYR A 42 14.15 -5.56 2.26
CA TYR A 42 13.68 -4.24 1.87
C TYR A 42 12.35 -3.88 2.55
N LEU A 43 11.47 -4.86 2.84
CA LEU A 43 10.20 -4.61 3.52
C LEU A 43 10.43 -4.02 4.92
N ARG A 44 11.49 -4.42 5.63
CA ARG A 44 11.88 -3.79 6.90
C ARG A 44 12.17 -2.30 6.75
N GLY A 45 12.83 -1.91 5.67
CA GLY A 45 13.06 -0.49 5.34
C GLY A 45 11.79 0.22 4.86
N TRP A 46 10.94 -0.48 4.11
CA TRP A 46 9.66 0.05 3.63
C TRP A 46 8.67 0.27 4.77
N GLU A 47 8.52 -0.71 5.67
CA GLU A 47 7.65 -0.65 6.86
C GLU A 47 8.30 0.14 8.01
N GLN A 48 9.62 0.32 7.97
CA GLN A 48 10.42 0.95 9.03
C GLN A 48 10.26 0.26 10.40
N THR A 49 10.19 -1.07 10.39
CA THR A 49 10.10 -1.93 11.56
C THR A 49 10.98 -3.17 11.40
N GLY A 50 10.95 -4.06 12.39
CA GLY A 50 11.55 -5.39 12.28
C GLY A 50 10.67 -6.42 11.55
N TRP A 51 9.51 -6.00 11.00
CA TRP A 51 8.64 -6.90 10.24
C TRP A 51 9.12 -7.06 8.78
N PRO A 52 9.06 -8.28 8.24
CA PRO A 52 8.79 -9.54 8.93
C PRO A 52 9.98 -9.98 9.81
N ALA A 53 9.71 -10.57 10.96
CA ALA A 53 10.73 -11.14 11.85
C ALA A 53 11.46 -12.32 11.17
N ASP A 54 12.64 -12.69 11.67
CA ASP A 54 13.41 -13.80 11.07
C ASP A 54 12.72 -15.16 11.23
N ASP A 55 11.92 -15.30 12.28
CA ASP A 55 11.09 -16.46 12.61
C ASP A 55 9.62 -16.31 12.21
N PHE A 56 9.31 -15.34 11.35
CA PHE A 56 7.96 -15.14 10.81
C PHE A 56 7.46 -16.40 10.11
N THR A 57 6.24 -16.84 10.39
CA THR A 57 5.66 -18.08 9.89
C THR A 57 4.46 -17.84 8.99
N VAL A 58 4.05 -18.86 8.24
CA VAL A 58 2.81 -18.81 7.43
C VAL A 58 1.59 -18.59 8.31
N GLU A 59 1.57 -19.17 9.52
CA GLU A 59 0.48 -19.00 10.49
C GLU A 59 0.38 -17.56 10.98
N ALA A 60 1.53 -16.94 11.32
CA ALA A 60 1.56 -15.53 11.71
C ALA A 60 1.13 -14.63 10.54
N ASN A 61 1.57 -14.94 9.32
CA ASN A 61 1.10 -14.24 8.13
C ASN A 61 -0.41 -14.38 7.94
N ARG A 62 -0.97 -15.57 8.15
CA ARG A 62 -2.43 -15.81 8.08
C ARG A 62 -3.19 -14.93 9.06
N GLU A 63 -2.71 -14.79 10.29
CA GLU A 63 -3.33 -13.91 11.30
C GLU A 63 -3.30 -12.44 10.85
N ASP A 64 -2.19 -12.00 10.25
CA ASP A 64 -2.08 -10.66 9.66
C ASP A 64 -3.11 -10.47 8.55
N LEU A 65 -3.24 -11.45 7.63
CA LEU A 65 -4.21 -11.37 6.54
C LEU A 65 -5.66 -11.40 7.04
N GLU A 66 -6.00 -12.20 8.06
CA GLU A 66 -7.33 -12.19 8.68
C GLU A 66 -7.68 -10.80 9.25
N MET A 67 -6.69 -10.11 9.82
CA MET A 67 -6.88 -8.75 10.31
C MET A 67 -7.15 -7.78 9.14
N LEU A 68 -6.40 -7.90 8.05
CA LEU A 68 -6.56 -7.05 6.86
C LEU A 68 -7.90 -7.32 6.17
N GLU A 69 -8.28 -8.57 5.98
CA GLU A 69 -9.59 -9.00 5.44
C GLU A 69 -10.74 -8.42 6.27
N ARG A 70 -10.66 -8.52 7.59
CA ARG A 70 -11.65 -7.94 8.50
C ARG A 70 -11.74 -6.43 8.39
N ARG A 71 -10.60 -5.70 8.29
CA ARG A 71 -10.59 -4.25 8.10
C ARG A 71 -11.23 -3.86 6.77
N HIS A 72 -11.02 -4.65 5.73
CA HIS A 72 -11.63 -4.47 4.42
C HIS A 72 -13.16 -4.65 4.52
N ALA A 73 -13.63 -5.75 5.11
CA ALA A 73 -15.06 -6.03 5.31
C ALA A 73 -15.75 -4.96 6.17
N GLU A 74 -15.07 -4.46 7.21
CA GLU A 74 -15.56 -3.38 8.08
C GLU A 74 -15.41 -1.97 7.47
N ARG A 75 -14.87 -1.86 6.26
CA ARG A 75 -14.63 -0.60 5.54
C ARG A 75 -13.78 0.40 6.32
N ARG A 76 -12.79 -0.08 7.08
CA ARG A 76 -11.88 0.75 7.86
C ARG A 76 -10.56 1.05 7.16
N ALA A 77 -10.12 0.14 6.33
CA ALA A 77 -8.99 0.23 5.43
C ALA A 77 -9.17 -0.87 4.38
N PHE A 78 -8.59 -0.69 3.20
CA PHE A 78 -8.76 -1.66 2.13
C PHE A 78 -7.39 -2.17 1.69
N THR A 79 -7.26 -3.49 1.66
CA THR A 79 -6.04 -4.16 1.23
C THR A 79 -6.35 -5.06 0.04
N TYR A 80 -5.54 -4.92 -1.00
CA TYR A 80 -5.62 -5.72 -2.21
C TYR A 80 -4.33 -6.52 -2.37
N THR A 81 -4.44 -7.82 -2.57
CA THR A 81 -3.31 -8.60 -3.05
C THR A 81 -3.09 -8.34 -4.53
N VAL A 82 -1.83 -8.34 -4.95
CA VAL A 82 -1.42 -8.28 -6.36
C VAL A 82 -1.03 -9.69 -6.76
N MET A 83 -1.83 -10.34 -7.59
CA MET A 83 -1.57 -11.71 -8.06
C MET A 83 -1.10 -11.71 -9.50
N ASP A 84 -0.34 -12.72 -9.88
CA ASP A 84 -0.11 -13.00 -11.29
C ASP A 84 -1.43 -13.36 -12.00
N PRO A 85 -1.51 -13.28 -13.35
CA PRO A 85 -2.76 -13.53 -14.07
C PRO A 85 -3.32 -14.96 -13.90
N ALA A 86 -2.50 -15.91 -13.46
CA ALA A 86 -2.94 -17.28 -13.15
C ALA A 86 -3.37 -17.47 -11.68
N GLU A 87 -3.25 -16.43 -10.86
CA GLU A 87 -3.49 -16.42 -9.41
C GLU A 87 -2.69 -17.49 -8.64
N THR A 88 -1.48 -17.77 -9.09
CA THR A 88 -0.58 -18.77 -8.48
C THR A 88 0.54 -18.13 -7.65
N GLU A 89 0.87 -16.87 -7.94
CA GLU A 89 1.98 -16.16 -7.31
C GLU A 89 1.50 -14.79 -6.80
N CYS A 90 1.74 -14.50 -5.52
CA CYS A 90 1.59 -13.15 -5.00
C CYS A 90 2.76 -12.29 -5.47
N LEU A 91 2.44 -11.21 -6.17
CA LEU A 91 3.40 -10.23 -6.70
C LEU A 91 3.60 -9.04 -5.77
N GLY A 92 2.72 -8.86 -4.76
CA GLY A 92 2.78 -7.75 -3.82
C GLY A 92 1.44 -7.44 -3.17
N CYS A 93 1.39 -6.30 -2.48
CA CYS A 93 0.18 -5.81 -1.83
C CYS A 93 0.00 -4.30 -2.01
N VAL A 94 -1.25 -3.86 -1.96
CA VAL A 94 -1.67 -2.46 -1.97
C VAL A 94 -2.57 -2.20 -0.77
N TYR A 95 -2.29 -1.12 -0.04
CA TYR A 95 -3.01 -0.72 1.16
C TYR A 95 -3.59 0.68 0.97
N PHE A 96 -4.90 0.81 1.10
CA PHE A 96 -5.58 2.09 1.16
C PHE A 96 -5.94 2.39 2.60
N MET A 97 -5.31 3.41 3.16
CA MET A 97 -5.54 3.90 4.52
C MET A 97 -6.26 5.24 4.46
N PRO A 98 -7.32 5.46 5.27
CA PRO A 98 -7.91 6.79 5.35
C PRO A 98 -6.90 7.77 5.95
N THR A 99 -6.89 9.01 5.47
CA THR A 99 -5.98 10.05 5.97
C THR A 99 -6.25 10.44 7.42
N ASP A 100 -7.45 10.12 7.95
CA ASP A 100 -7.83 10.28 9.36
C ASP A 100 -7.65 9.00 10.20
N ALA A 101 -6.92 8.00 9.67
CA ALA A 101 -6.63 6.77 10.40
C ALA A 101 -5.86 7.04 11.70
N ARG A 102 -6.07 6.17 12.70
CA ARG A 102 -5.36 6.28 13.99
C ARG A 102 -3.84 6.21 13.87
N SER A 103 -3.32 5.55 12.85
CA SER A 103 -1.88 5.51 12.55
C SER A 103 -1.29 6.90 12.32
N PHE A 104 -2.08 7.84 11.79
CA PHE A 104 -1.64 9.22 11.59
C PHE A 104 -1.90 10.15 12.79
N ALA A 105 -2.68 9.71 13.79
CA ALA A 105 -3.10 10.60 14.90
C ALA A 105 -1.93 11.12 15.76
N GLY A 106 -0.82 10.37 15.81
CA GLY A 106 0.40 10.79 16.52
C GLY A 106 1.53 11.26 15.61
N ALA A 107 1.32 11.23 14.30
CA ALA A 107 2.34 11.56 13.34
C ALA A 107 2.48 13.07 13.16
N ARG A 108 3.71 13.53 12.94
CA ARG A 108 3.97 14.90 12.49
C ARG A 108 3.91 14.93 10.96
N ILE A 109 2.85 15.54 10.44
CA ILE A 109 2.63 15.71 9.00
C ILE A 109 3.07 17.12 8.61
N THR A 110 4.09 17.21 7.77
CA THR A 110 4.66 18.49 7.31
C THR A 110 4.36 18.67 5.82
N PRO A 111 3.60 19.71 5.43
CA PRO A 111 3.31 19.97 4.02
C PRO A 111 4.55 20.48 3.26
N VAL A 112 4.62 20.09 1.98
CA VAL A 112 5.56 20.62 0.98
C VAL A 112 4.73 21.36 -0.06
N GLY A 113 4.62 22.69 0.07
CA GLY A 113 3.76 23.53 -0.75
C GLY A 113 2.42 23.86 -0.07
N ASP A 114 1.38 24.12 -0.85
CA ASP A 114 0.14 24.74 -0.38
C ASP A 114 -1.02 23.75 -0.12
N ARG A 115 -0.78 22.46 -0.36
CA ARG A 115 -1.79 21.42 -0.14
C ARG A 115 -1.96 21.13 1.36
N ARG A 116 -3.19 20.77 1.75
CA ARG A 116 -3.50 20.33 3.10
C ARG A 116 -3.75 18.83 3.12
N TRP A 117 -3.37 18.17 4.19
CA TRP A 117 -3.56 16.72 4.35
C TRP A 117 -5.04 16.30 4.24
N GLU A 118 -5.92 17.14 4.74
CA GLU A 118 -7.37 16.94 4.76
C GLU A 118 -8.01 17.09 3.37
N ASP A 119 -7.27 17.54 2.36
CA ASP A 119 -7.74 17.62 0.98
C ASP A 119 -7.72 16.21 0.31
N TYR A 120 -7.11 15.22 0.97
CA TYR A 120 -6.99 13.84 0.49
C TYR A 120 -7.79 12.87 1.35
N GLU A 121 -8.40 11.87 0.73
CA GLU A 121 -9.21 10.86 1.41
C GLU A 121 -8.39 9.61 1.75
N ALA A 122 -7.36 9.31 0.96
CA ALA A 122 -6.56 8.11 1.11
C ALA A 122 -5.06 8.34 1.03
N ALA A 123 -4.32 7.62 1.87
CA ALA A 123 -2.91 7.32 1.73
C ALA A 123 -2.78 5.89 1.20
N VAL A 124 -2.12 5.73 0.06
CA VAL A 124 -1.96 4.47 -0.65
C VAL A 124 -0.52 4.01 -0.53
N TYR A 125 -0.31 2.89 0.14
CA TYR A 125 0.97 2.22 0.23
C TYR A 125 0.96 1.00 -0.66
N PHE A 126 2.11 0.64 -1.24
CA PHE A 126 2.23 -0.61 -1.97
C PHE A 126 3.65 -1.13 -1.95
N TRP A 127 3.77 -2.42 -2.15
CA TRP A 127 5.04 -3.07 -2.39
C TRP A 127 4.86 -4.19 -3.43
N VAL A 128 5.91 -4.51 -4.15
CA VAL A 128 5.99 -5.68 -5.01
C VAL A 128 7.11 -6.60 -4.53
N ARG A 129 6.97 -7.90 -4.75
CA ARG A 129 8.00 -8.86 -4.34
C ARG A 129 9.35 -8.54 -4.99
N ARG A 130 10.44 -8.88 -4.30
CA ARG A 130 11.80 -8.50 -4.68
C ARG A 130 12.15 -8.82 -6.13
N SER A 131 11.79 -10.01 -6.62
CA SER A 131 12.05 -10.42 -8.00
C SER A 131 11.31 -9.61 -9.06
N ARG A 132 10.35 -8.78 -8.65
CA ARG A 132 9.57 -7.90 -9.53
C ARG A 132 9.93 -6.43 -9.40
N LEU A 133 10.88 -6.08 -8.51
CA LEU A 133 11.40 -4.71 -8.43
C LEU A 133 12.14 -4.34 -9.71
N GLU A 134 11.99 -3.07 -10.13
CA GLU A 134 12.62 -2.53 -11.35
C GLU A 134 12.18 -3.22 -12.66
N THR A 135 11.14 -4.05 -12.59
CA THR A 135 10.52 -4.66 -13.76
C THR A 135 9.37 -3.78 -14.29
N ALA A 136 8.67 -4.25 -15.32
CA ALA A 136 7.46 -3.59 -15.79
C ALA A 136 6.33 -3.60 -14.74
N THR A 137 6.30 -4.61 -13.85
CA THR A 137 5.22 -4.84 -12.88
C THR A 137 5.11 -3.70 -11.86
N ASP A 138 6.22 -3.24 -11.27
CA ASP A 138 6.18 -2.17 -10.26
C ASP A 138 5.75 -0.83 -10.86
N ARG A 139 6.14 -0.54 -12.10
CA ARG A 139 5.68 0.65 -12.84
C ARG A 139 4.22 0.55 -13.23
N ALA A 140 3.80 -0.59 -13.79
CA ALA A 140 2.41 -0.80 -14.18
C ALA A 140 1.48 -0.69 -12.97
N LEU A 141 1.90 -1.21 -11.81
CA LEU A 141 1.14 -1.06 -10.57
C LEU A 141 1.05 0.42 -10.15
N LEU A 142 2.14 1.17 -10.17
CA LEU A 142 2.12 2.61 -9.88
C LEU A 142 1.18 3.36 -10.83
N ASP A 143 1.24 3.09 -12.14
CA ASP A 143 0.41 3.74 -13.14
C ASP A 143 -1.09 3.44 -12.92
N VAL A 144 -1.42 2.22 -12.53
CA VAL A 144 -2.78 1.84 -12.13
C VAL A 144 -3.20 2.61 -10.87
N LEU A 145 -2.38 2.64 -9.84
CA LEU A 145 -2.70 3.30 -8.56
C LEU A 145 -2.87 4.82 -8.69
N ARG A 146 -2.28 5.44 -9.68
CA ARG A 146 -2.47 6.88 -9.98
C ARG A 146 -3.85 7.21 -10.53
N THR A 147 -4.50 6.27 -11.20
CA THR A 147 -5.72 6.54 -11.98
C THR A 147 -6.93 5.76 -11.51
N TRP A 148 -6.76 4.52 -11.12
CA TRP A 148 -7.83 3.62 -10.73
C TRP A 148 -8.67 4.13 -9.54
N PRO A 149 -8.08 4.67 -8.43
CA PRO A 149 -8.88 5.15 -7.30
C PRO A 149 -9.81 6.30 -7.65
N ALA A 150 -9.38 7.20 -8.52
CA ALA A 150 -10.21 8.31 -8.96
C ALA A 150 -11.31 7.87 -9.96
N LYS A 151 -10.98 6.88 -10.81
CA LYS A 151 -11.87 6.44 -11.89
C LYS A 151 -12.98 5.50 -11.40
N ASP A 152 -12.61 4.47 -10.65
CA ASP A 152 -13.52 3.37 -10.31
C ASP A 152 -14.03 3.46 -8.87
N TRP A 153 -13.37 4.22 -8.00
CA TRP A 153 -13.75 4.42 -6.61
C TRP A 153 -14.26 5.84 -6.30
N SER A 154 -14.10 6.77 -7.25
CA SER A 154 -14.49 8.18 -7.09
C SER A 154 -13.81 8.88 -5.90
N LEU A 155 -12.63 8.45 -5.48
CA LEU A 155 -11.86 9.15 -4.45
C LEU A 155 -11.49 10.55 -4.94
N ARG A 156 -11.79 11.56 -4.14
CA ARG A 156 -11.53 12.98 -4.47
C ARG A 156 -10.04 13.33 -4.47
N GLY A 157 -9.22 12.53 -3.79
CA GLY A 157 -7.78 12.70 -3.76
C GLY A 157 -7.13 11.57 -2.98
N HIS A 158 -6.00 11.09 -3.47
CA HIS A 158 -5.18 10.12 -2.78
C HIS A 158 -3.71 10.45 -2.94
N LEU A 159 -2.92 10.00 -1.98
CA LEU A 159 -1.47 10.17 -1.95
C LEU A 159 -0.81 8.79 -2.11
N ILE A 160 0.19 8.70 -2.95
CA ILE A 160 1.09 7.54 -2.98
C ILE A 160 2.15 7.74 -1.92
N VAL A 161 2.23 6.81 -0.98
CA VAL A 161 3.10 6.95 0.19
C VAL A 161 4.16 5.86 0.21
N THR A 162 5.40 6.23 0.48
CA THR A 162 6.52 5.31 0.62
C THR A 162 7.50 5.76 1.69
N SER A 163 8.29 4.83 2.23
CA SER A 163 9.40 5.13 3.14
C SER A 163 10.54 5.83 2.41
N GLU A 164 11.12 6.89 3.01
CA GLU A 164 12.33 7.52 2.49
C GLU A 164 13.53 6.55 2.44
N LEU A 165 13.49 5.49 3.25
CA LEU A 165 14.53 4.46 3.27
C LEU A 165 14.44 3.51 2.06
N PHE A 166 13.29 3.45 1.38
CA PHE A 166 13.11 2.64 0.19
C PHE A 166 13.38 3.47 -1.09
N THR A 167 14.64 3.83 -1.29
CA THR A 167 15.10 4.77 -2.31
C THR A 167 14.75 4.35 -3.75
N GLN A 168 14.64 3.04 -4.02
CA GLN A 168 14.23 2.51 -5.33
C GLN A 168 12.80 2.97 -5.66
N GLN A 169 11.86 2.82 -4.74
CA GLN A 169 10.47 3.23 -4.96
C GLN A 169 10.33 4.74 -4.99
N VAL A 170 11.05 5.48 -4.13
CA VAL A 170 11.13 6.94 -4.18
C VAL A 170 11.54 7.40 -5.58
N GLY A 171 12.66 6.88 -6.09
CA GLY A 171 13.14 7.26 -7.43
C GLY A 171 12.18 6.86 -8.56
N MET A 172 11.44 5.76 -8.42
CA MET A 172 10.42 5.35 -9.38
C MET A 172 9.25 6.34 -9.40
N ILE A 173 8.72 6.70 -8.22
CA ILE A 173 7.62 7.65 -8.06
C ILE A 173 7.98 9.03 -8.63
N GLU A 174 9.18 9.52 -8.33
CA GLU A 174 9.67 10.81 -8.82
C GLU A 174 9.87 10.81 -10.35
N ARG A 175 10.43 9.74 -10.92
CA ARG A 175 10.56 9.58 -12.37
C ARG A 175 9.21 9.48 -13.08
N ALA A 176 8.17 9.02 -12.41
CA ALA A 176 6.80 9.03 -12.91
C ALA A 176 6.15 10.42 -12.88
N GLY A 177 6.84 11.44 -12.37
CA GLY A 177 6.41 12.83 -12.35
C GLY A 177 5.51 13.21 -11.18
N LEU A 178 5.32 12.33 -10.19
CA LEU A 178 4.59 12.68 -8.98
C LEU A 178 5.40 13.67 -8.13
N GLN A 179 4.68 14.56 -7.46
CA GLN A 179 5.29 15.62 -6.66
C GLN A 179 5.13 15.32 -5.18
N LEU A 180 6.20 15.46 -4.42
CA LEU A 180 6.16 15.37 -2.96
C LEU A 180 5.23 16.46 -2.40
N ARG A 181 4.25 16.05 -1.59
CA ARG A 181 3.27 16.94 -0.95
C ARG A 181 3.42 17.00 0.55
N PHE A 182 3.79 15.88 1.16
CA PHE A 182 3.96 15.82 2.62
C PHE A 182 5.11 14.91 2.99
N THR A 183 5.71 15.22 4.15
CA THR A 183 6.50 14.26 4.91
C THR A 183 5.73 13.88 6.17
N VAL A 184 5.75 12.59 6.51
CA VAL A 184 5.05 12.03 7.66
C VAL A 184 6.07 11.39 8.59
N GLU A 185 6.16 11.87 9.81
CA GLU A 185 7.04 11.33 10.86
C GLU A 185 6.19 10.65 11.92
N GLU A 186 6.27 9.34 12.00
CA GLU A 186 5.59 8.54 13.02
C GLU A 186 6.50 8.36 14.25
N PRO A 187 5.97 8.41 15.50
CA PRO A 187 6.79 8.42 16.72
C PRO A 187 7.76 7.24 16.86
N ASP A 188 7.34 6.06 16.38
CA ASP A 188 8.08 4.80 16.57
C ASP A 188 8.85 4.35 15.32
N LYS A 189 8.96 5.23 14.31
CA LYS A 189 9.65 4.92 13.05
C LYS A 189 10.98 5.66 12.96
N PRO A 190 12.05 5.01 12.47
CA PRO A 190 13.39 5.63 12.40
C PRO A 190 13.54 6.69 11.32
N GLY A 191 12.67 6.71 10.31
CA GLY A 191 12.70 7.65 9.19
C GLY A 191 11.30 8.19 8.89
N ARG A 192 11.22 8.93 7.80
CA ARG A 192 9.97 9.54 7.35
C ARG A 192 9.31 8.70 6.26
N TYR A 193 8.00 8.85 6.16
CA TYR A 193 7.28 8.51 4.94
C TYR A 193 7.11 9.75 4.08
N LEU A 194 7.19 9.56 2.77
CA LEU A 194 7.06 10.58 1.74
C LEU A 194 5.73 10.36 1.01
N ALA A 195 4.89 11.37 0.96
CA ALA A 195 3.56 11.31 0.35
C ALA A 195 3.52 12.17 -0.91
N TYR A 196 3.20 11.55 -2.04
CA TYR A 196 3.25 12.12 -3.39
C TYR A 196 1.85 12.20 -4.04
N GLU A 197 1.67 13.21 -4.90
CA GLU A 197 0.51 13.38 -5.78
C GLU A 197 0.93 13.44 -7.24
#